data_e4630e59fdc72013ebe3c7a9ba1b8280
#
_entry.id   e4630e59fdc72013ebe3c7a9ba1b8280
#
_cell.length_a   1.000
_cell.length_b   1.000
_cell.length_c   1.000
_cell.angle_alpha   90.00
_cell.angle_beta   90.00
_cell.angle_gamma   90.00
#
_symmetry.space_group_name_H-M   'P 1'
#
loop_
_entity.id
_entity.type
_entity.pdbx_description
1 polymer ?
#
loop_
_entity_poly.entity_id
_entity_poly.type
_entity_poly.pdbx_seq_one_letter_code
_entity_poly.pdbx_strand_id
1 'polypeptide(L)'
;HNDKDGAVDFTQGVEYYKNADPGESIPGLMHVDLGGYHVNDIEFVAAFDIDQEKVGKDLSEAIYTYPNNTYKFADVPKLGIEVQRGMTHDGLGKYLKQKITKAPGPTADIVQILKDTRTDVLVCYLPVGSEDAVKWYVEQAIAAGVGFVNCLPVFIASEDYWDGRFKEAGLPIIGDDIKS
;
A
#
# COMPACT_ATOMS: atom_id res chain seq x y z
N HIS A 1 13.07 -6.20 10.43
CA HIS A 1 12.00 -5.35 9.93
C HIS A 1 10.82 -6.24 9.52
N ASN A 2 9.63 -5.95 10.02
CA ASN A 2 8.40 -6.58 9.57
C ASN A 2 7.85 -5.72 8.45
N ASP A 3 7.70 -6.28 7.26
CA ASP A 3 7.22 -5.59 6.04
C ASP A 3 5.81 -4.96 6.16
N LYS A 4 5.14 -5.17 7.28
CA LYS A 4 3.87 -4.51 7.61
C LYS A 4 3.99 -3.03 7.93
N ASP A 5 5.18 -2.58 8.19
CA ASP A 5 5.44 -1.21 8.65
C ASP A 5 5.56 -0.23 7.46
N GLY A 6 5.76 -0.73 6.24
CA GLY A 6 5.92 0.08 5.03
C GLY A 6 4.74 1.01 4.74
N ALA A 7 3.51 0.54 4.88
CA ALA A 7 2.32 1.39 4.70
C ALA A 7 2.23 2.48 5.78
N VAL A 8 2.68 2.18 7.00
CA VAL A 8 2.75 3.13 8.11
C VAL A 8 3.77 4.22 7.83
N ASP A 9 4.98 3.81 7.41
CA ASP A 9 6.06 4.74 7.04
C ASP A 9 5.67 5.61 5.86
N PHE A 10 5.05 5.02 4.83
CA PHE A 10 4.59 5.75 3.65
C PHE A 10 3.53 6.80 4.01
N THR A 11 2.52 6.43 4.79
CA THR A 11 1.45 7.36 5.19
C THR A 11 1.99 8.51 6.04
N GLN A 12 2.86 8.21 7.01
CA GLN A 12 3.54 9.23 7.81
C GLN A 12 4.49 10.09 6.95
N GLY A 13 5.20 9.49 6.01
CA GLY A 13 6.15 10.17 5.13
C GLY A 13 5.49 11.23 4.28
N VAL A 14 4.32 10.95 3.72
CA VAL A 14 3.55 11.94 2.95
C VAL A 14 3.20 13.15 3.82
N GLU A 15 2.71 12.94 5.04
CA GLU A 15 2.39 14.01 5.97
C GLU A 15 3.65 14.79 6.42
N TYR A 16 4.73 14.08 6.70
CA TYR A 16 5.99 14.67 7.17
C TYR A 16 6.65 15.59 6.12
N TYR A 17 6.63 15.16 4.85
CA TYR A 17 7.29 15.87 3.75
C TYR A 17 6.37 16.79 2.94
N LYS A 18 5.11 16.93 3.30
CA LYS A 18 4.13 17.69 2.53
C LYS A 18 4.50 19.15 2.24
N ASN A 19 5.31 19.77 3.10
CA ASN A 19 5.77 21.15 2.96
C ASN A 19 7.24 21.23 2.52
N ALA A 20 7.85 20.15 2.03
CA ALA A 20 9.24 20.14 1.58
C ALA A 20 9.42 21.06 0.38
N ASP A 21 10.51 21.84 0.35
CA ASP A 21 10.84 22.73 -0.76
C ASP A 21 11.56 21.94 -1.87
N PRO A 22 11.05 21.93 -3.11
CA PRO A 22 11.71 21.27 -4.24
C PRO A 22 13.10 21.81 -4.56
N GLY A 23 13.40 23.03 -4.14
CA GLY A 23 14.72 23.66 -4.33
C GLY A 23 15.77 23.25 -3.29
N GLU A 24 15.35 22.51 -2.24
CA GLU A 24 16.22 22.12 -1.15
C GLU A 24 16.54 20.61 -1.16
N SER A 25 17.70 20.26 -0.63
CA SER A 25 18.04 18.85 -0.35
C SER A 25 17.42 18.44 0.99
N ILE A 26 16.40 17.61 0.94
CA ILE A 26 15.64 17.19 2.11
C ILE A 26 16.17 15.83 2.59
N PRO A 27 16.72 15.72 3.81
CA PRO A 27 17.18 14.45 4.35
C PRO A 27 16.07 13.40 4.37
N GLY A 28 16.38 12.21 3.85
CA GLY A 28 15.45 11.08 3.81
C GLY A 28 14.48 11.08 2.63
N LEU A 29 14.48 12.11 1.79
CA LEU A 29 13.66 12.20 0.59
C LEU A 29 14.56 12.38 -0.64
N MET A 30 14.48 11.44 -1.59
CA MET A 30 15.34 11.44 -2.78
C MET A 30 14.93 12.56 -3.75
N HIS A 31 13.63 12.75 -3.92
CA HIS A 31 13.04 13.79 -4.75
C HIS A 31 11.79 14.36 -4.07
N VAL A 32 11.73 15.66 -3.90
CA VAL A 32 10.53 16.37 -3.42
C VAL A 32 9.48 16.43 -4.51
N ASP A 33 9.94 16.73 -5.73
CA ASP A 33 9.15 16.76 -6.96
C ASP A 33 9.71 15.73 -7.94
N LEU A 34 8.86 14.91 -8.50
CA LEU A 34 9.22 13.89 -9.49
C LEU A 34 8.17 13.86 -10.60
N GLY A 35 8.60 14.08 -11.84
CA GLY A 35 7.70 14.05 -12.99
C GLY A 35 6.61 15.11 -12.97
N GLY A 36 6.81 16.22 -12.25
CA GLY A 36 5.84 17.29 -12.08
C GLY A 36 4.84 17.07 -10.93
N TYR A 37 5.06 16.07 -10.12
CA TYR A 37 4.27 15.79 -8.91
C TYR A 37 5.11 16.01 -7.65
N HIS A 38 4.59 16.81 -6.74
CA HIS A 38 5.15 17.01 -5.41
C HIS A 38 4.67 15.89 -4.45
N VAL A 39 5.41 15.63 -3.38
CA VAL A 39 4.97 14.65 -2.34
C VAL A 39 3.57 14.97 -1.82
N ASN A 40 3.22 16.26 -1.69
CA ASN A 40 1.90 16.69 -1.24
C ASN A 40 0.76 16.42 -2.24
N ASP A 41 1.07 16.05 -3.49
CA ASP A 41 0.06 15.68 -4.48
C ASP A 41 -0.43 14.22 -4.31
N ILE A 42 0.21 13.46 -3.39
CA ILE A 42 -0.21 12.11 -3.05
C ILE A 42 -1.45 12.19 -2.16
N GLU A 43 -2.56 11.68 -2.66
CA GLU A 43 -3.83 11.58 -1.95
C GLU A 43 -4.17 10.11 -1.68
N PHE A 44 -4.38 9.77 -0.40
CA PHE A 44 -4.89 8.45 -0.03
C PHE A 44 -6.40 8.41 -0.26
N VAL A 45 -6.88 7.42 -1.01
CA VAL A 45 -8.30 7.31 -1.39
C VAL A 45 -8.92 5.97 -1.02
N ALA A 46 -8.11 4.96 -0.76
CA ALA A 46 -8.55 3.64 -0.30
C ALA A 46 -7.45 2.96 0.52
N ALA A 47 -7.83 2.06 1.41
CA ALA A 47 -6.91 1.23 2.17
C ALA A 47 -7.53 -0.14 2.45
N PHE A 48 -6.69 -1.20 2.41
CA PHE A 48 -7.12 -2.58 2.60
C PHE A 48 -6.21 -3.28 3.60
N ASP A 49 -6.79 -3.98 4.55
CA ASP A 49 -6.09 -4.83 5.51
C ASP A 49 -6.95 -6.04 5.86
N ILE A 50 -6.38 -7.04 6.52
CA ILE A 50 -7.08 -8.24 6.99
C ILE A 50 -7.21 -8.29 8.52
N ASP A 51 -6.52 -7.40 9.23
CA ASP A 51 -6.49 -7.38 10.68
C ASP A 51 -7.77 -6.76 11.24
N GLN A 52 -8.48 -7.49 12.13
CA GLN A 52 -9.71 -7.01 12.74
C GLN A 52 -9.52 -5.73 13.55
N GLU A 53 -8.32 -5.49 14.07
CA GLU A 53 -8.02 -4.30 14.86
C GLU A 53 -7.86 -3.04 13.98
N LYS A 54 -7.71 -3.22 12.67
CA LYS A 54 -7.51 -2.15 11.68
C LYS A 54 -8.70 -1.94 10.77
N VAL A 55 -9.33 -3.02 10.31
CA VAL A 55 -10.51 -2.95 9.42
C VAL A 55 -11.65 -2.19 10.11
N GLY A 56 -12.24 -1.24 9.40
CA GLY A 56 -13.30 -0.35 9.90
C GLY A 56 -12.81 0.92 10.60
N LYS A 57 -11.49 1.05 10.85
CA LYS A 57 -10.89 2.29 11.36
C LYS A 57 -10.53 3.24 10.23
N ASP A 58 -10.44 4.53 10.54
CA ASP A 58 -9.79 5.49 9.65
C ASP A 58 -8.31 5.13 9.47
N LEU A 59 -7.78 5.28 8.25
CA LEU A 59 -6.39 4.97 7.94
C LEU A 59 -5.41 5.68 8.90
N SER A 60 -5.71 6.92 9.29
CA SER A 60 -4.90 7.68 10.24
C SER A 60 -4.79 7.05 11.63
N GLU A 61 -5.77 6.24 12.02
CA GLU A 61 -5.79 5.48 13.29
C GLU A 61 -5.22 4.08 13.10
N ALA A 62 -5.58 3.43 11.98
CA ALA A 62 -5.17 2.07 11.68
C ALA A 62 -3.65 1.90 11.60
N ILE A 63 -2.93 2.88 11.05
CA ILE A 63 -1.47 2.86 10.95
C ILE A 63 -0.76 2.80 12.31
N TYR A 64 -1.38 3.29 13.37
CA TYR A 64 -0.83 3.25 14.74
C TYR A 64 -1.38 2.11 15.58
N THR A 65 -2.30 1.31 15.03
CA THR A 65 -2.90 0.17 15.76
C THR A 65 -1.92 -0.98 15.84
N TYR A 66 -1.80 -1.59 17.04
CA TYR A 66 -0.99 -2.79 17.26
C TYR A 66 -1.53 -4.00 16.44
N PRO A 67 -0.70 -4.88 15.90
CA PRO A 67 0.77 -4.86 15.96
C PRO A 67 1.38 -3.86 14.97
N ASN A 68 2.16 -2.93 15.51
CA ASN A 68 2.90 -1.93 14.77
C ASN A 68 4.27 -1.75 15.44
N ASN A 69 5.36 -1.86 14.68
CA ASN A 69 6.71 -1.69 15.17
C ASN A 69 7.35 -0.38 14.66
N THR A 70 6.62 0.39 13.85
CA THR A 70 7.12 1.63 13.29
C THR A 70 7.11 2.73 14.35
N TYR A 71 8.20 3.49 14.41
CA TYR A 71 8.27 4.69 15.21
C TYR A 71 7.31 5.76 14.68
N LYS A 72 6.56 6.39 15.57
CA LYS A 72 5.71 7.52 15.19
C LYS A 72 6.57 8.77 15.04
N PHE A 73 6.71 9.28 13.83
CA PHE A 73 7.49 10.49 13.51
C PHE A 73 6.63 11.62 12.91
N ALA A 74 5.36 11.34 12.60
CA ALA A 74 4.39 12.36 12.18
C ALA A 74 3.03 12.11 12.82
N ASP A 75 2.26 13.18 13.01
CA ASP A 75 0.85 13.11 13.38
C ASP A 75 0.00 13.21 12.12
N VAL A 76 -0.53 12.08 11.68
CA VAL A 76 -1.40 12.02 10.50
C VAL A 76 -2.80 12.46 10.92
N PRO A 77 -3.35 13.54 10.33
CA PRO A 77 -4.70 13.99 10.63
C PRO A 77 -5.72 12.95 10.14
N LYS A 78 -6.95 13.03 10.62
CA LYS A 78 -8.03 12.16 10.14
C LYS A 78 -8.19 12.32 8.64
N LEU A 79 -8.08 11.20 7.92
CA LEU A 79 -8.09 11.17 6.46
C LEU A 79 -9.51 10.94 5.89
N GLY A 80 -10.42 10.38 6.68
CA GLY A 80 -11.74 9.99 6.21
C GLY A 80 -11.72 8.73 5.34
N ILE A 81 -10.65 7.94 5.40
CA ILE A 81 -10.45 6.72 4.63
C ILE A 81 -10.62 5.52 5.56
N GLU A 82 -11.74 4.83 5.44
CA GLU A 82 -11.98 3.61 6.20
C GLU A 82 -11.17 2.44 5.60
N VAL A 83 -10.44 1.73 6.46
CA VAL A 83 -9.72 0.51 6.05
C VAL A 83 -10.74 -0.59 5.76
N GLN A 84 -10.77 -1.06 4.52
CA GLN A 84 -11.66 -2.10 4.05
C GLN A 84 -11.03 -3.49 4.23
N ARG A 85 -11.88 -4.50 4.37
CA ARG A 85 -11.41 -5.88 4.51
C ARG A 85 -10.86 -6.41 3.19
N GLY A 86 -9.55 -6.66 3.15
CA GLY A 86 -8.84 -7.23 2.01
C GLY A 86 -8.96 -8.76 1.90
N MET A 87 -8.38 -9.31 0.84
CA MET A 87 -8.32 -10.76 0.60
C MET A 87 -7.25 -11.42 1.49
N THR A 88 -7.58 -12.59 1.99
CA THR A 88 -6.62 -13.45 2.71
C THR A 88 -6.35 -14.71 1.91
N HIS A 89 -5.15 -14.84 1.39
CA HIS A 89 -4.65 -16.06 0.74
C HIS A 89 -3.54 -16.70 1.60
N ASP A 90 -2.36 -16.15 1.51
CA ASP A 90 -1.10 -16.60 2.12
C ASP A 90 -0.43 -15.47 2.92
N GLY A 91 0.84 -15.65 3.29
CA GLY A 91 1.63 -14.61 3.98
C GLY A 91 1.39 -14.49 5.48
N LEU A 92 0.42 -15.22 6.03
CA LEU A 92 0.27 -15.36 7.47
C LEU A 92 1.12 -16.53 7.98
N GLY A 93 2.42 -16.33 8.05
CA GLY A 93 3.33 -17.28 8.67
C GLY A 93 2.98 -17.55 10.15
N LYS A 94 3.58 -18.60 10.73
CA LYS A 94 3.29 -19.08 12.09
C LYS A 94 3.24 -17.96 13.14
N TYR A 95 4.16 -17.00 13.06
CA TYR A 95 4.25 -15.91 14.04
C TYR A 95 3.18 -14.84 13.85
N LEU A 96 2.82 -14.52 12.60
CA LEU A 96 1.76 -13.56 12.32
C LEU A 96 0.37 -14.08 12.67
N LYS A 97 0.11 -15.36 12.46
CA LYS A 97 -1.14 -16.01 12.90
C LYS A 97 -1.38 -15.93 14.40
N GLN A 98 -0.32 -15.78 15.19
CA GLN A 98 -0.42 -15.61 16.64
C GLN A 98 -0.69 -14.18 17.08
N LYS A 99 -0.40 -13.18 16.23
CA LYS A 99 -0.51 -11.75 16.55
C LYS A 99 -1.71 -11.07 15.91
N ILE A 100 -2.25 -11.64 14.84
CA ILE A 100 -3.33 -11.04 14.07
C ILE A 100 -4.54 -11.93 14.08
N THR A 101 -5.67 -11.36 14.43
CA THR A 101 -6.99 -11.96 14.22
C THR A 101 -7.57 -11.38 12.92
N LYS A 102 -7.99 -12.26 12.02
CA LYS A 102 -8.60 -11.84 10.76
C LYS A 102 -9.93 -11.14 11.02
N ALA A 103 -10.15 -10.01 10.38
CA ALA A 103 -11.44 -9.34 10.41
C ALA A 103 -12.54 -10.27 9.88
N PRO A 104 -13.71 -10.33 10.53
CA PRO A 104 -14.85 -11.09 10.04
C PRO A 104 -15.42 -10.48 8.75
N GLY A 105 -16.22 -11.26 8.05
CA GLY A 105 -16.93 -10.81 6.86
C GLY A 105 -16.22 -11.12 5.55
N PRO A 106 -16.87 -10.79 4.43
CA PRO A 106 -16.34 -11.05 3.10
C PRO A 106 -15.21 -10.06 2.75
N THR A 107 -14.39 -10.44 1.78
CA THR A 107 -13.47 -9.51 1.11
C THR A 107 -14.28 -8.40 0.45
N ALA A 108 -13.84 -7.16 0.60
CA ALA A 108 -14.41 -6.02 -0.10
C ALA A 108 -14.29 -6.18 -1.63
N ASP A 109 -15.17 -5.55 -2.39
CA ASP A 109 -15.03 -5.47 -3.84
C ASP A 109 -13.94 -4.47 -4.22
N ILE A 110 -12.70 -4.97 -4.29
CA ILE A 110 -11.52 -4.16 -4.52
C ILE A 110 -11.63 -3.41 -5.85
N VAL A 111 -12.05 -4.08 -6.92
CA VAL A 111 -12.18 -3.47 -8.26
C VAL A 111 -13.16 -2.31 -8.22
N GLN A 112 -14.33 -2.51 -7.60
CA GLN A 112 -15.34 -1.47 -7.51
C GLN A 112 -14.87 -0.28 -6.67
N ILE A 113 -14.22 -0.54 -5.53
CA ILE A 113 -13.67 0.51 -4.66
C ILE A 113 -12.61 1.33 -5.40
N LEU A 114 -11.66 0.68 -6.10
CA LEU A 114 -10.62 1.37 -6.86
C LEU A 114 -11.20 2.26 -7.96
N LYS A 115 -12.27 1.81 -8.62
CA LYS A 115 -12.98 2.61 -9.64
C LYS A 115 -13.74 3.79 -9.02
N ASP A 116 -14.50 3.55 -7.96
CA ASP A 116 -15.34 4.58 -7.31
C ASP A 116 -14.49 5.69 -6.70
N THR A 117 -13.33 5.34 -6.14
CA THR A 117 -12.37 6.28 -5.56
C THR A 117 -11.45 6.92 -6.60
N ARG A 118 -11.54 6.55 -7.88
CA ARG A 118 -10.67 7.01 -8.97
C ARG A 118 -9.19 6.84 -8.64
N THR A 119 -8.85 5.71 -8.07
CA THR A 119 -7.47 5.38 -7.72
C THR A 119 -6.60 5.33 -8.97
N ASP A 120 -5.46 6.01 -8.96
CA ASP A 120 -4.48 5.97 -10.05
C ASP A 120 -3.48 4.81 -9.87
N VAL A 121 -3.06 4.57 -8.63
CA VAL A 121 -2.01 3.60 -8.29
C VAL A 121 -2.37 2.85 -7.02
N LEU A 122 -2.22 1.53 -7.05
CA LEU A 122 -2.29 0.65 -5.88
C LEU A 122 -0.88 0.31 -5.39
N VAL A 123 -0.55 0.69 -4.17
CA VAL A 123 0.75 0.38 -3.54
C VAL A 123 0.60 -0.83 -2.62
N CYS A 124 1.44 -1.83 -2.81
CA CYS A 124 1.35 -3.11 -2.11
C CYS A 124 2.48 -3.25 -1.07
N TYR A 125 2.10 -3.29 0.20
CA TYR A 125 2.96 -3.52 1.37
C TYR A 125 2.53 -4.79 2.14
N LEU A 126 2.16 -5.85 1.45
CA LEU A 126 1.83 -7.12 2.09
C LEU A 126 3.08 -7.73 2.75
N PRO A 127 2.93 -8.62 3.76
CA PRO A 127 4.06 -9.30 4.37
C PRO A 127 4.81 -10.20 3.38
N VAL A 128 6.11 -10.38 3.60
CA VAL A 128 6.92 -11.38 2.87
C VAL A 128 6.26 -12.76 2.96
N GLY A 129 6.23 -13.49 1.84
CA GLY A 129 5.54 -14.77 1.72
C GLY A 129 4.07 -14.68 1.29
N SER A 130 3.58 -13.47 0.96
CA SER A 130 2.21 -13.23 0.46
C SER A 130 2.11 -13.28 -1.06
N GLU A 131 2.78 -14.24 -1.71
CA GLU A 131 2.88 -14.29 -3.18
C GLU A 131 1.51 -14.41 -3.86
N ASP A 132 0.65 -15.32 -3.37
CA ASP A 132 -0.68 -15.51 -3.95
C ASP A 132 -1.56 -14.27 -3.75
N ALA A 133 -1.48 -13.64 -2.59
CA ALA A 133 -2.21 -12.41 -2.30
C ALA A 133 -1.74 -11.25 -3.18
N VAL A 134 -0.44 -11.07 -3.37
CA VAL A 134 0.10 -10.03 -4.27
C VAL A 134 -0.40 -10.23 -5.69
N LYS A 135 -0.30 -11.43 -6.24
CA LYS A 135 -0.77 -11.75 -7.59
C LYS A 135 -2.28 -11.52 -7.73
N TRP A 136 -3.05 -11.84 -6.70
CA TRP A 136 -4.48 -11.55 -6.68
C TRP A 136 -4.75 -10.03 -6.74
N TYR A 137 -4.03 -9.20 -5.94
CA TYR A 137 -4.18 -7.74 -5.99
C TYR A 137 -3.74 -7.14 -7.33
N VAL A 138 -2.70 -7.69 -7.95
CA VAL A 138 -2.28 -7.31 -9.32
C VAL A 138 -3.42 -7.50 -10.31
N GLU A 139 -4.12 -8.63 -10.26
CA GLU A 139 -5.31 -8.88 -11.09
C GLU A 139 -6.43 -7.85 -10.84
N GLN A 140 -6.66 -7.48 -9.57
CA GLN A 140 -7.67 -6.46 -9.24
C GLN A 140 -7.27 -5.08 -9.80
N ALA A 141 -5.99 -4.71 -9.70
CA ALA A 141 -5.48 -3.45 -10.22
C ALA A 141 -5.66 -3.37 -11.74
N ILE A 142 -5.26 -4.41 -12.47
CA ILE A 142 -5.45 -4.48 -13.94
C ILE A 142 -6.94 -4.39 -14.29
N ALA A 143 -7.80 -5.15 -13.62
CA ALA A 143 -9.24 -5.14 -13.86
C ALA A 143 -9.89 -3.77 -13.57
N ALA A 144 -9.33 -3.01 -12.62
CA ALA A 144 -9.81 -1.66 -12.29
C ALA A 144 -9.20 -0.57 -13.20
N GLY A 145 -8.17 -0.87 -13.98
CA GLY A 145 -7.43 0.12 -14.77
C GLY A 145 -6.49 0.98 -13.93
N VAL A 146 -5.84 0.39 -12.93
CA VAL A 146 -5.00 1.06 -11.91
C VAL A 146 -3.56 0.58 -12.04
N GLY A 147 -2.59 1.51 -11.96
CA GLY A 147 -1.18 1.19 -11.89
C GLY A 147 -0.82 0.47 -10.58
N PHE A 148 0.34 -0.19 -10.54
CA PHE A 148 0.73 -1.00 -9.38
C PHE A 148 2.18 -0.72 -8.96
N VAL A 149 2.39 -0.56 -7.66
CA VAL A 149 3.72 -0.48 -7.05
C VAL A 149 3.89 -1.66 -6.11
N ASN A 150 4.80 -2.58 -6.47
CA ASN A 150 5.09 -3.77 -5.68
C ASN A 150 6.28 -3.52 -4.75
N CYS A 151 6.01 -3.43 -3.45
CA CYS A 151 7.02 -3.21 -2.42
C CYS A 151 7.50 -4.51 -1.74
N LEU A 152 7.19 -5.68 -2.30
CA LEU A 152 7.58 -6.98 -1.78
C LEU A 152 8.58 -7.69 -2.70
N PRO A 153 9.41 -8.61 -2.14
CA PRO A 153 10.30 -9.48 -2.92
C PRO A 153 9.52 -10.63 -3.61
N VAL A 154 8.46 -10.29 -4.31
CA VAL A 154 7.69 -11.17 -5.19
C VAL A 154 7.84 -10.64 -6.61
N PHE A 155 8.26 -11.47 -7.54
CA PHE A 155 8.52 -11.04 -8.91
C PHE A 155 7.22 -10.77 -9.66
N ILE A 156 6.93 -9.51 -9.88
CA ILE A 156 5.80 -9.01 -10.68
C ILE A 156 6.33 -8.12 -11.81
N ALA A 157 6.96 -6.98 -11.47
CA ALA A 157 7.46 -6.04 -12.46
C ALA A 157 8.61 -6.62 -13.33
N SER A 158 9.40 -7.53 -12.77
CA SER A 158 10.50 -8.23 -13.43
C SER A 158 10.08 -9.50 -14.17
N GLU A 159 8.81 -9.90 -14.11
CA GLU A 159 8.26 -11.06 -14.81
C GLU A 159 7.63 -10.65 -16.15
N ASP A 160 8.10 -11.22 -17.25
CA ASP A 160 7.61 -10.92 -18.60
C ASP A 160 6.08 -11.07 -18.75
N TYR A 161 5.49 -12.04 -18.05
CA TYR A 161 4.05 -12.27 -18.06
C TYR A 161 3.28 -11.07 -17.52
N TRP A 162 3.65 -10.57 -16.33
CA TRP A 162 2.96 -9.45 -15.70
C TRP A 162 3.28 -8.12 -16.38
N ASP A 163 4.55 -7.90 -16.73
CA ASP A 163 4.98 -6.72 -17.51
C ASP A 163 4.20 -6.60 -18.82
N GLY A 164 4.05 -7.72 -19.55
CA GLY A 164 3.23 -7.79 -20.75
C GLY A 164 1.78 -7.40 -20.52
N ARG A 165 1.17 -7.89 -19.44
CA ARG A 165 -0.22 -7.58 -19.08
C ARG A 165 -0.43 -6.09 -18.77
N PHE A 166 0.50 -5.46 -18.03
CA PHE A 166 0.44 -4.03 -17.76
C PHE A 166 0.64 -3.19 -19.03
N LYS A 167 1.56 -3.59 -19.91
CA LYS A 167 1.78 -2.95 -21.21
C LYS A 167 0.53 -3.00 -22.09
N GLU A 168 -0.10 -4.17 -22.20
CA GLU A 168 -1.36 -4.34 -22.95
C GLU A 168 -2.49 -3.47 -22.41
N ALA A 169 -2.57 -3.34 -21.08
CA ALA A 169 -3.55 -2.49 -20.42
C ALA A 169 -3.21 -1.00 -20.45
N GLY A 170 -1.99 -0.62 -20.87
CA GLY A 170 -1.51 0.76 -20.85
C GLY A 170 -1.30 1.30 -19.43
N LEU A 171 -0.98 0.45 -18.47
CA LEU A 171 -0.83 0.77 -17.05
C LEU A 171 0.63 0.71 -16.60
N PRO A 172 1.05 1.59 -15.68
CA PRO A 172 2.38 1.52 -15.10
C PRO A 172 2.49 0.41 -14.06
N ILE A 173 3.66 -0.24 -14.01
CA ILE A 173 4.08 -1.17 -12.96
C ILE A 173 5.48 -0.82 -12.51
N ILE A 174 5.72 -0.78 -11.22
CA ILE A 174 7.03 -0.57 -10.60
C ILE A 174 7.23 -1.61 -9.49
N GLY A 175 8.40 -2.16 -9.39
CA GLY A 175 8.84 -3.13 -8.40
C GLY A 175 10.13 -3.80 -8.89
N ASP A 176 10.58 -4.86 -8.32
CA ASP A 176 9.99 -5.54 -7.18
C ASP A 176 10.84 -5.21 -5.95
N ASP A 177 10.19 -5.28 -4.77
CA ASP A 177 10.82 -5.00 -3.49
C ASP A 177 11.14 -3.51 -3.24
N ILE A 178 11.31 -3.18 -1.98
CA ILE A 178 11.89 -1.92 -1.52
C ILE A 178 13.13 -2.22 -0.70
N LYS A 179 14.16 -1.43 -0.90
CA LYS A 179 15.39 -1.58 -0.10
C LYS A 179 15.12 -1.15 1.34
N SER A 180 15.29 -2.06 2.26
CA SER A 180 15.24 -1.82 3.70
C SER A 180 16.63 -1.58 4.31
#